data_483530475c67553866d99f955418c94d
#
_entry.id   483530475c67553866d99f955418c94d
#
_cell.length_a   1.000
_cell.length_b   1.000
_cell.length_c   1.000
_cell.angle_alpha   90.00
_cell.angle_beta   90.00
_cell.angle_gamma   90.00
#
_symmetry.space_group_name_H-M   'P 1'
#
loop_
_entity.id
_entity.type
_entity.pdbx_description
1 polymer ?
#
loop_
_entity_poly.entity_id
_entity_poly.type
_entity_poly.pdbx_seq_one_letter_code
_entity_poly.pdbx_strand_id
1 'polypeptide(L)'
;MSDALVIGSGLGGLLSGAILSRAGYRVTVLEKAAQPGGCLQTFTREGLRFDTGFHSVAGLEEGGPLERIFRPLGLMDLPWEQVKETDEIILEGVSYRLPDLSFPLGNTLRLSSPDGDITEEEYAHVMLPYTKGSWRLPSGDCLVKALAAQINGTIRTGCEVTAIEPGLVRCKDGSTYEGIIISDIHPRVTFALFHGHVRPSYLHRLQVLEDGPGIFTVYCKLRPETLPYRPWSTNYDGHLMLHFGNPDGKGFARSVDLLTFSDKQVPDRTALAESLIQRVPGLPEAVEKYWTSTPATWERYTGTPGGTAFGIRKKDASCHVHPRTPVPGLYLTGQNCGLHGVLGVSETALLTCREILGEDTLNQIMQR
;
A
#
# COMPACT_ATOMS: atom_id res chain seq x y z
N MET A 1 -18.94 11.36 -23.07
CA MET A 1 -18.22 10.97 -21.85
C MET A 1 -17.06 10.09 -22.28
N SER A 2 -15.85 10.41 -21.88
CA SER A 2 -14.70 9.57 -22.18
C SER A 2 -14.65 8.41 -21.19
N ASP A 3 -14.26 7.22 -21.65
CA ASP A 3 -14.17 6.04 -20.79
C ASP A 3 -12.73 5.84 -20.30
N ALA A 4 -12.60 5.50 -19.02
CA ALA A 4 -11.34 5.18 -18.38
C ALA A 4 -11.39 3.77 -17.77
N LEU A 5 -10.37 2.99 -18.03
CA LEU A 5 -10.21 1.63 -17.52
C LEU A 5 -9.09 1.62 -16.49
N VAL A 6 -9.37 1.16 -15.29
CA VAL A 6 -8.38 1.01 -14.23
C VAL A 6 -8.13 -0.48 -14.02
N ILE A 7 -6.90 -0.94 -14.19
CA ILE A 7 -6.49 -2.32 -13.95
C ILE A 7 -5.87 -2.40 -12.56
N GLY A 8 -6.54 -3.10 -11.66
CA GLY A 8 -6.21 -3.18 -10.24
C GLY A 8 -6.97 -2.14 -9.41
N SER A 9 -7.42 -2.56 -8.24
CA SER A 9 -8.19 -1.75 -7.30
C SER A 9 -7.40 -1.45 -6.02
N GLY A 10 -6.08 -1.38 -6.10
CA GLY A 10 -5.24 -0.85 -5.04
C GLY A 10 -5.54 0.64 -4.80
N LEU A 11 -4.87 1.23 -3.82
CA LEU A 11 -5.05 2.64 -3.49
C LEU A 11 -4.83 3.55 -4.71
N GLY A 12 -3.77 3.30 -5.49
CA GLY A 12 -3.43 4.08 -6.69
C GLY A 12 -4.53 4.04 -7.73
N GLY A 13 -5.05 2.84 -8.01
CA GLY A 13 -6.14 2.63 -8.97
C GLY A 13 -7.45 3.27 -8.52
N LEU A 14 -7.87 3.05 -7.28
CA LEU A 14 -9.10 3.63 -6.74
C LEU A 14 -9.03 5.16 -6.66
N LEU A 15 -7.90 5.71 -6.23
CA LEU A 15 -7.72 7.16 -6.13
C LEU A 15 -7.69 7.82 -7.51
N SER A 16 -6.94 7.25 -8.46
CA SER A 16 -6.95 7.72 -9.86
C SER A 16 -8.36 7.66 -10.46
N GLY A 17 -9.06 6.55 -10.23
CA GLY A 17 -10.44 6.38 -10.68
C GLY A 17 -11.42 7.40 -10.08
N ALA A 18 -11.30 7.71 -8.80
CA ALA A 18 -12.12 8.73 -8.13
C ALA A 18 -11.86 10.13 -8.71
N ILE A 19 -10.60 10.50 -8.93
CA ILE A 19 -10.23 11.80 -9.53
C ILE A 19 -10.76 11.90 -10.96
N LEU A 20 -10.57 10.84 -11.78
CA LEU A 20 -11.08 10.83 -13.16
C LEU A 20 -12.62 10.84 -13.19
N SER A 21 -13.28 10.20 -12.24
CA SER A 21 -14.74 10.27 -12.12
C SER A 21 -15.24 11.68 -11.87
N ARG A 22 -14.53 12.46 -11.04
CA ARG A 22 -14.81 13.88 -10.80
C ARG A 22 -14.51 14.74 -12.03
N ALA A 23 -13.57 14.32 -12.88
CA ALA A 23 -13.31 14.93 -14.17
C ALA A 23 -14.37 14.61 -15.24
N GLY A 24 -15.37 13.81 -14.93
CA GLY A 24 -16.46 13.45 -15.82
C GLY A 24 -16.19 12.19 -16.68
N TYR A 25 -15.16 11.41 -16.36
CA TYR A 25 -14.97 10.10 -17.00
C TYR A 25 -15.94 9.08 -16.43
N ARG A 26 -16.37 8.14 -17.28
CA ARG A 26 -16.99 6.89 -16.85
C ARG A 26 -15.87 5.89 -16.57
N VAL A 27 -15.71 5.48 -15.31
CA VAL A 27 -14.59 4.65 -14.88
C VAL A 27 -15.02 3.20 -14.68
N THR A 28 -14.31 2.27 -15.31
CA THR A 28 -14.45 0.84 -15.03
C THR A 28 -13.16 0.34 -14.38
N VAL A 29 -13.27 -0.11 -13.12
CA VAL A 29 -12.16 -0.73 -12.38
C VAL A 29 -12.26 -2.25 -12.54
N LEU A 30 -11.18 -2.88 -12.98
CA LEU A 30 -11.07 -4.34 -13.21
C LEU A 30 -10.14 -4.92 -12.13
N GLU A 31 -10.72 -5.72 -11.25
CA GLU A 31 -10.01 -6.32 -10.11
C GLU A 31 -10.08 -7.85 -10.18
N LYS A 32 -8.92 -8.53 -10.13
CA LYS A 32 -8.86 -10.00 -10.17
C LYS A 32 -9.37 -10.67 -8.90
N ALA A 33 -9.20 -10.01 -7.74
CA ALA A 33 -9.65 -10.53 -6.44
C ALA A 33 -11.17 -10.42 -6.29
N ALA A 34 -11.72 -11.18 -5.34
CA ALA A 34 -13.15 -11.14 -5.01
C ALA A 34 -13.57 -9.85 -4.30
N GLN A 35 -12.63 -9.10 -3.75
CA GLN A 35 -12.86 -7.80 -3.08
C GLN A 35 -11.83 -6.78 -3.55
N PRO A 36 -12.18 -5.49 -3.66
CA PRO A 36 -11.25 -4.43 -4.01
C PRO A 36 -10.35 -4.06 -2.84
N GLY A 37 -9.27 -3.32 -3.11
CA GLY A 37 -8.48 -2.63 -2.08
C GLY A 37 -6.97 -2.96 -2.10
N GLY A 38 -6.51 -4.00 -2.81
CA GLY A 38 -5.09 -4.36 -2.80
C GLY A 38 -4.56 -4.57 -1.38
N CYS A 39 -3.51 -3.84 -0.99
CA CYS A 39 -2.94 -3.90 0.35
C CYS A 39 -3.80 -3.22 1.45
N LEU A 40 -4.90 -2.53 1.09
CA LEU A 40 -5.86 -2.00 2.04
C LEU A 40 -6.96 -3.01 2.43
N GLN A 41 -6.91 -4.23 1.85
CA GLN A 41 -7.89 -5.27 2.14
C GLN A 41 -7.80 -5.73 3.58
N THR A 42 -8.92 -6.25 4.07
CA THR A 42 -9.02 -6.92 5.37
C THR A 42 -9.50 -8.34 5.19
N PHE A 43 -9.21 -9.18 6.18
CA PHE A 43 -9.80 -10.51 6.27
C PHE A 43 -10.20 -10.82 7.71
N THR A 44 -11.08 -11.80 7.88
CA THR A 44 -11.56 -12.21 9.21
C THR A 44 -11.12 -13.64 9.51
N ARG A 45 -10.65 -13.88 10.72
CA ARG A 45 -10.38 -15.20 11.29
C ARG A 45 -10.93 -15.26 12.70
N GLU A 46 -11.76 -16.26 12.96
CA GLU A 46 -12.39 -16.49 14.28
C GLU A 46 -13.00 -15.22 14.90
N GLY A 47 -13.69 -14.43 14.09
CA GLY A 47 -14.34 -13.19 14.52
C GLY A 47 -13.43 -11.99 14.73
N LEU A 48 -12.12 -12.13 14.53
CA LEU A 48 -11.15 -11.03 14.55
C LEU A 48 -10.87 -10.55 13.14
N ARG A 49 -10.84 -9.23 12.94
CA ARG A 49 -10.46 -8.61 11.68
C ARG A 49 -8.98 -8.29 11.70
N PHE A 50 -8.33 -8.57 10.58
CA PHE A 50 -6.94 -8.26 10.34
C PHE A 50 -6.82 -7.40 9.08
N ASP A 51 -6.02 -6.34 9.15
CA ASP A 51 -5.60 -5.57 8.00
C ASP A 51 -4.39 -6.23 7.33
N THR A 52 -4.29 -6.15 6.01
CA THR A 52 -3.17 -6.75 5.30
C THR A 52 -1.96 -5.83 5.23
N GLY A 53 -2.14 -4.52 5.01
CA GLY A 53 -1.02 -3.60 4.87
C GLY A 53 -1.34 -2.17 5.28
N PHE A 54 -2.48 -1.93 5.94
CA PHE A 54 -2.84 -0.62 6.45
C PHE A 54 -2.73 -0.59 7.98
N HIS A 55 -1.90 0.29 8.51
CA HIS A 55 -1.71 0.41 9.96
C HIS A 55 -1.94 1.85 10.42
N SER A 56 -1.12 2.77 9.98
CA SER A 56 -1.24 4.20 10.26
C SER A 56 -0.78 5.03 9.06
N VAL A 57 -1.17 6.28 9.03
CA VAL A 57 -0.72 7.27 8.05
C VAL A 57 -0.28 8.54 8.75
N ALA A 58 0.59 9.29 8.10
CA ALA A 58 1.00 10.61 8.55
C ALA A 58 0.62 11.68 7.51
N GLY A 59 0.78 12.96 7.87
CA GLY A 59 0.53 14.07 6.96
C GLY A 59 -0.95 14.44 6.81
N LEU A 60 -1.80 14.07 7.78
CA LEU A 60 -3.21 14.48 7.85
C LEU A 60 -3.43 15.71 8.75
N GLU A 61 -2.39 16.26 9.36
CA GLU A 61 -2.46 17.56 10.04
C GLU A 61 -2.84 18.67 9.06
N GLU A 62 -3.38 19.78 9.56
CA GLU A 62 -3.76 20.94 8.75
C GLU A 62 -2.57 21.42 7.88
N GLY A 63 -2.77 21.49 6.58
CA GLY A 63 -1.73 21.82 5.61
C GLY A 63 -0.71 20.70 5.36
N GLY A 64 -0.92 19.51 5.90
CA GLY A 64 -0.07 18.34 5.68
C GLY A 64 -0.16 17.79 4.24
N PRO A 65 0.85 17.03 3.81
CA PRO A 65 0.91 16.58 2.41
C PRO A 65 -0.24 15.64 2.03
N LEU A 66 -0.63 14.71 2.90
CA LEU A 66 -1.73 13.78 2.63
C LEU A 66 -3.09 14.45 2.81
N GLU A 67 -3.20 15.37 3.75
CA GLU A 67 -4.40 16.17 3.98
C GLU A 67 -4.81 16.97 2.73
N ARG A 68 -3.85 17.60 2.05
CA ARG A 68 -4.08 18.35 0.81
C ARG A 68 -4.64 17.48 -0.32
N ILE A 69 -4.31 16.19 -0.32
CA ILE A 69 -4.83 15.22 -1.30
C ILE A 69 -6.22 14.72 -0.88
N PHE A 70 -6.40 14.43 0.41
CA PHE A 70 -7.59 13.78 0.92
C PHE A 70 -8.77 14.73 1.14
N ARG A 71 -8.49 15.98 1.53
CA ARG A 71 -9.54 16.98 1.80
C ARG A 71 -10.45 17.24 0.59
N PRO A 72 -9.93 17.53 -0.62
CA PRO A 72 -10.78 17.70 -1.79
C PRO A 72 -11.63 16.49 -2.12
N LEU A 73 -11.18 15.30 -1.74
CA LEU A 73 -11.88 14.04 -2.02
C LEU A 73 -12.86 13.62 -0.89
N GLY A 74 -13.04 14.47 0.15
CA GLY A 74 -13.90 14.15 1.28
C GLY A 74 -13.40 12.98 2.15
N LEU A 75 -12.13 12.61 2.02
CA LEU A 75 -11.55 11.50 2.77
C LEU A 75 -11.15 11.92 4.20
N MET A 76 -11.13 13.23 4.48
CA MET A 76 -10.93 13.74 5.84
C MET A 76 -12.13 13.52 6.75
N ASP A 77 -13.32 13.25 6.18
CA ASP A 77 -14.56 12.98 6.93
C ASP A 77 -14.63 11.53 7.44
N LEU A 78 -13.65 10.69 7.09
CA LEU A 78 -13.54 9.35 7.63
C LEU A 78 -13.21 9.38 9.13
N PRO A 79 -13.53 8.32 9.88
CA PRO A 79 -13.32 8.27 11.33
C PRO A 79 -11.84 8.11 11.68
N TRP A 80 -11.04 9.11 11.32
CA TRP A 80 -9.63 9.18 11.66
C TRP A 80 -9.46 9.41 13.15
N GLU A 81 -8.65 8.56 13.76
CA GLU A 81 -8.18 8.72 15.14
C GLU A 81 -6.71 9.13 15.11
N GLN A 82 -6.41 10.29 15.68
CA GLN A 82 -5.03 10.71 15.87
C GLN A 82 -4.38 9.89 16.96
N VAL A 83 -3.29 9.24 16.64
CA VAL A 83 -2.43 8.56 17.61
C VAL A 83 -1.49 9.60 18.19
N LYS A 84 -1.71 9.96 19.45
CA LYS A 84 -0.90 10.98 20.15
C LYS A 84 0.53 10.52 20.39
N GLU A 85 0.70 9.23 20.61
CA GLU A 85 1.99 8.59 20.78
C GLU A 85 2.35 7.89 19.47
N THR A 86 3.41 8.35 18.84
CA THR A 86 3.86 7.83 17.55
C THR A 86 4.57 6.49 17.68
N ASP A 87 4.93 5.92 16.55
CA ASP A 87 5.57 4.62 16.45
C ASP A 87 6.80 4.52 17.35
N GLU A 88 6.94 3.37 17.98
CA GLU A 88 8.05 3.02 18.85
C GLU A 88 9.09 2.26 18.04
N ILE A 89 10.36 2.62 18.19
CA ILE A 89 11.49 1.91 17.59
C ILE A 89 12.35 1.38 18.71
N ILE A 90 12.56 0.08 18.75
CA ILE A 90 13.45 -0.58 19.73
C ILE A 90 14.72 -0.98 19.00
N LEU A 91 15.84 -0.42 19.41
CA LEU A 91 17.18 -0.72 18.90
C LEU A 91 18.07 -1.17 20.01
N GLU A 92 18.69 -2.35 19.88
CA GLU A 92 19.62 -2.89 20.89
C GLU A 92 19.05 -2.82 22.32
N GLY A 93 17.71 -3.00 22.44
CA GLY A 93 17.00 -2.95 23.72
C GLY A 93 16.66 -1.55 24.22
N VAL A 94 17.01 -0.49 23.50
CA VAL A 94 16.64 0.90 23.84
C VAL A 94 15.41 1.30 23.04
N SER A 95 14.37 1.82 23.72
CA SER A 95 13.14 2.31 23.09
C SER A 95 13.27 3.80 22.75
N TYR A 96 12.95 4.12 21.51
CA TYR A 96 12.84 5.48 20.97
C TYR A 96 11.42 5.69 20.46
N ARG A 97 10.82 6.84 20.74
CA ARG A 97 9.51 7.23 20.23
C ARG A 97 9.64 8.39 19.26
N LEU A 98 9.03 8.28 18.09
CA LEU A 98 8.86 9.44 17.24
C LEU A 98 7.78 10.36 17.87
N PRO A 99 7.93 11.68 18.02
CA PRO A 99 8.95 12.52 17.39
C PRO A 99 10.17 12.84 18.27
N ASP A 100 10.77 11.89 18.92
CA ASP A 100 12.01 12.17 19.63
C ASP A 100 13.13 12.48 18.62
N LEU A 101 13.39 13.78 18.44
CA LEU A 101 14.41 14.28 17.51
C LEU A 101 15.85 13.90 17.94
N SER A 102 16.02 13.32 19.13
CA SER A 102 17.32 12.78 19.56
C SER A 102 17.69 11.49 18.81
N PHE A 103 16.72 10.90 18.11
CA PHE A 103 16.95 9.72 17.28
C PHE A 103 17.70 10.12 15.99
N PRO A 104 18.89 9.57 15.73
CA PRO A 104 19.64 9.90 14.52
C PRO A 104 18.88 9.45 13.26
N LEU A 105 18.47 10.41 12.42
CA LEU A 105 17.80 10.13 11.12
C LEU A 105 18.52 9.08 10.28
N GLY A 106 19.87 9.05 10.31
CA GLY A 106 20.67 8.05 9.63
C GLY A 106 20.48 6.61 10.13
N ASN A 107 20.08 6.43 11.39
CA ASN A 107 19.75 5.09 11.91
C ASN A 107 18.34 4.65 11.51
N THR A 108 17.41 5.60 11.37
CA THR A 108 16.04 5.32 10.91
C THR A 108 16.03 4.82 9.46
N LEU A 109 16.90 5.33 8.61
CA LEU A 109 17.10 4.87 7.23
C LEU A 109 17.49 3.40 7.17
N ARG A 110 18.38 2.96 8.04
CA ARG A 110 18.80 1.55 8.11
C ARG A 110 17.69 0.64 8.62
N LEU A 111 16.73 1.19 9.37
CA LEU A 111 15.64 0.42 9.99
C LEU A 111 14.46 0.21 9.08
N SER A 112 14.11 1.20 8.25
CA SER A 112 12.97 1.11 7.34
C SER A 112 13.35 0.56 5.97
N SER A 113 14.62 0.58 5.63
CA SER A 113 15.18 0.04 4.40
C SER A 113 16.60 -0.47 4.65
N PRO A 114 16.76 -1.63 5.29
CA PRO A 114 18.06 -2.21 5.62
C PRO A 114 18.98 -2.33 4.40
N ASP A 115 18.39 -2.47 3.22
CA ASP A 115 19.07 -2.68 1.95
C ASP A 115 19.20 -1.41 1.07
N GLY A 116 18.82 -0.23 1.59
CA GLY A 116 18.89 1.02 0.83
C GLY A 116 17.86 1.08 -0.32
N ASP A 117 16.63 0.65 -0.06
CA ASP A 117 15.57 0.54 -1.09
C ASP A 117 15.03 1.89 -1.56
N ILE A 118 15.29 2.97 -0.83
CA ILE A 118 14.93 4.35 -1.16
C ILE A 118 16.07 5.31 -0.79
N THR A 119 16.10 6.49 -1.41
CA THR A 119 17.06 7.53 -1.09
C THR A 119 16.77 8.19 0.25
N GLU A 120 17.77 8.88 0.83
CA GLU A 120 17.58 9.66 2.07
C GLU A 120 16.51 10.73 1.93
N GLU A 121 16.44 11.40 0.78
CA GLU A 121 15.43 12.43 0.50
C GLU A 121 14.02 11.85 0.45
N GLU A 122 13.84 10.73 -0.25
CA GLU A 122 12.55 10.02 -0.31
C GLU A 122 12.11 9.48 1.04
N TYR A 123 13.06 8.95 1.82
CA TYR A 123 12.79 8.52 3.18
C TYR A 123 12.34 9.69 4.05
N ALA A 124 13.06 10.81 4.01
CA ALA A 124 12.68 12.02 4.75
C ALA A 124 11.28 12.49 4.33
N HIS A 125 10.95 12.47 3.03
CA HIS A 125 9.63 12.86 2.53
C HIS A 125 8.50 12.01 3.12
N VAL A 126 8.71 10.69 3.27
CA VAL A 126 7.71 9.77 3.84
C VAL A 126 7.66 9.86 5.37
N MET A 127 8.79 10.02 6.03
CA MET A 127 8.90 9.91 7.50
C MET A 127 8.74 11.21 8.26
N LEU A 128 9.17 12.35 7.70
CA LEU A 128 9.03 13.65 8.38
C LEU A 128 7.57 13.96 8.79
N PRO A 129 6.53 13.64 8.00
CA PRO A 129 5.16 13.83 8.46
C PRO A 129 4.83 13.08 9.76
N TYR A 130 5.43 11.89 10.00
CA TYR A 130 5.21 11.14 11.24
C TYR A 130 5.71 11.86 12.49
N THR A 131 6.63 12.81 12.37
CA THR A 131 7.08 13.65 13.50
C THR A 131 5.97 14.56 14.02
N LYS A 132 4.93 14.81 13.23
CA LYS A 132 3.76 15.62 13.63
C LYS A 132 2.59 14.77 14.13
N GLY A 133 2.73 13.47 14.11
CA GLY A 133 1.73 12.50 14.53
C GLY A 133 1.33 11.52 13.43
N SER A 134 0.62 10.51 13.82
CA SER A 134 0.02 9.53 12.91
C SER A 134 -1.48 9.41 13.15
N TRP A 135 -2.19 8.90 12.15
CA TRP A 135 -3.64 8.72 12.20
C TRP A 135 -3.97 7.30 11.79
N ARG A 136 -4.99 6.75 12.40
CA ARG A 136 -5.52 5.42 12.09
C ARG A 136 -6.99 5.49 11.70
N LEU A 137 -7.40 4.52 10.92
CA LEU A 137 -8.80 4.18 10.70
C LEU A 137 -9.11 2.86 11.41
N PRO A 138 -10.39 2.56 11.66
CA PRO A 138 -10.79 1.24 12.13
C PRO A 138 -10.29 0.09 11.23
N SER A 139 -10.07 0.38 9.94
CA SER A 139 -9.39 -0.50 8.97
C SER A 139 -9.13 0.22 7.64
N GLY A 140 -8.23 -0.32 6.82
CA GLY A 140 -7.99 0.15 5.46
C GLY A 140 -9.22 0.09 4.54
N ASP A 141 -10.15 -0.79 4.85
CA ASP A 141 -11.44 -0.94 4.16
C ASP A 141 -12.30 0.34 4.19
N CYS A 142 -12.10 1.23 5.17
CA CYS A 142 -12.77 2.54 5.22
C CYS A 142 -12.38 3.41 4.00
N LEU A 143 -11.07 3.46 3.67
CA LEU A 143 -10.58 4.17 2.48
C LEU A 143 -11.09 3.53 1.19
N VAL A 144 -11.05 2.20 1.12
CA VAL A 144 -11.54 1.45 -0.06
C VAL A 144 -12.99 1.79 -0.35
N LYS A 145 -13.86 1.75 0.66
CA LYS A 145 -15.29 2.05 0.52
C LYS A 145 -15.54 3.50 0.12
N ALA A 146 -14.83 4.44 0.74
CA ALA A 146 -14.98 5.86 0.45
C ALA A 146 -14.54 6.20 -0.98
N LEU A 147 -13.46 5.62 -1.47
CA LEU A 147 -12.99 5.81 -2.85
C LEU A 147 -13.89 5.10 -3.85
N ALA A 148 -14.30 3.86 -3.56
CA ALA A 148 -15.22 3.10 -4.40
C ALA A 148 -16.56 3.82 -4.61
N ALA A 149 -17.09 4.47 -3.58
CA ALA A 149 -18.31 5.26 -3.65
C ALA A 149 -18.22 6.49 -4.57
N GLN A 150 -17.00 6.95 -4.90
CA GLN A 150 -16.75 8.08 -5.80
C GLN A 150 -16.55 7.66 -7.26
N ILE A 151 -16.49 6.37 -7.55
CA ILE A 151 -16.34 5.87 -8.92
C ILE A 151 -17.63 6.08 -9.70
N ASN A 152 -17.59 6.96 -10.71
CA ASN A 152 -18.68 7.13 -11.68
C ASN A 152 -18.60 6.02 -12.73
N GLY A 153 -19.14 4.87 -12.41
CA GLY A 153 -19.09 3.70 -13.28
C GLY A 153 -19.18 2.38 -12.52
N THR A 154 -18.22 1.47 -12.71
CA THR A 154 -18.31 0.12 -12.15
C THR A 154 -16.97 -0.38 -11.63
N ILE A 155 -16.99 -1.07 -10.49
CA ILE A 155 -15.87 -1.88 -10.00
C ILE A 155 -16.24 -3.35 -10.22
N ARG A 156 -15.52 -4.05 -11.09
CA ARG A 156 -15.71 -5.45 -11.39
C ARG A 156 -14.65 -6.29 -10.70
N THR A 157 -15.06 -6.96 -9.64
CA THR A 157 -14.23 -7.95 -8.93
C THR A 157 -14.33 -9.32 -9.59
N GLY A 158 -13.34 -10.19 -9.37
CA GLY A 158 -13.24 -11.48 -10.04
C GLY A 158 -12.94 -11.37 -11.55
N CYS A 159 -12.56 -10.19 -12.03
CA CYS A 159 -12.26 -9.90 -13.41
C CYS A 159 -10.75 -9.81 -13.63
N GLU A 160 -10.13 -10.93 -13.97
CA GLU A 160 -8.70 -11.01 -14.25
C GLU A 160 -8.39 -10.53 -15.68
N VAL A 161 -7.61 -9.46 -15.81
CA VAL A 161 -7.12 -8.98 -17.10
C VAL A 161 -6.06 -9.93 -17.62
N THR A 162 -6.21 -10.36 -18.87
CA THR A 162 -5.30 -11.32 -19.54
C THR A 162 -4.61 -10.74 -20.77
N ALA A 163 -5.13 -9.64 -21.32
CA ALA A 163 -4.49 -8.94 -22.44
C ALA A 163 -4.81 -7.44 -22.41
N ILE A 164 -3.84 -6.64 -22.81
CA ILE A 164 -3.93 -5.19 -22.96
C ILE A 164 -3.48 -4.85 -24.38
N GLU A 165 -4.31 -4.12 -25.11
CA GLU A 165 -4.01 -3.54 -26.41
C GLU A 165 -4.17 -2.02 -26.35
N PRO A 166 -3.69 -1.23 -27.31
CA PRO A 166 -3.94 0.21 -27.30
C PRO A 166 -5.44 0.52 -27.24
N GLY A 167 -5.88 1.08 -26.10
CA GLY A 167 -7.28 1.45 -25.86
C GLY A 167 -8.24 0.29 -25.58
N LEU A 168 -7.77 -0.97 -25.45
CA LEU A 168 -8.61 -2.15 -25.25
C LEU A 168 -8.02 -3.07 -24.17
N VAL A 169 -8.86 -3.58 -23.30
CA VAL A 169 -8.52 -4.58 -22.27
C VAL A 169 -9.40 -5.79 -22.41
N ARG A 170 -8.82 -7.01 -22.32
CA ARG A 170 -9.53 -8.29 -22.31
C ARG A 170 -9.39 -8.97 -20.97
N CYS A 171 -10.48 -9.53 -20.48
CA CYS A 171 -10.52 -10.32 -19.26
C CYS A 171 -10.63 -11.82 -19.55
N LYS A 172 -10.28 -12.63 -18.58
CA LYS A 172 -10.27 -14.09 -18.64
C LYS A 172 -11.66 -14.69 -18.91
N ASP A 173 -12.72 -14.01 -18.49
CA ASP A 173 -14.11 -14.39 -18.74
C ASP A 173 -14.58 -14.08 -20.18
N GLY A 174 -13.70 -13.55 -21.02
CA GLY A 174 -13.98 -13.14 -22.39
C GLY A 174 -14.55 -11.73 -22.54
N SER A 175 -14.81 -11.01 -21.44
CA SER A 175 -15.26 -9.64 -21.51
C SER A 175 -14.16 -8.69 -22.01
N THR A 176 -14.57 -7.63 -22.71
CA THR A 176 -13.68 -6.61 -23.28
C THR A 176 -14.15 -5.22 -22.90
N TYR A 177 -13.20 -4.31 -22.72
CA TYR A 177 -13.46 -2.93 -22.32
C TYR A 177 -12.60 -1.98 -23.15
N GLU A 178 -13.15 -0.84 -23.54
CA GLU A 178 -12.46 0.19 -24.34
C GLU A 178 -12.36 1.51 -23.56
N GLY A 179 -11.24 2.21 -23.69
CA GLY A 179 -10.99 3.51 -23.05
C GLY A 179 -9.51 3.79 -22.86
N ILE A 180 -9.21 4.90 -22.19
CA ILE A 180 -7.85 5.13 -21.70
C ILE A 180 -7.57 4.16 -20.55
N ILE A 181 -6.34 3.66 -20.48
CA ILE A 181 -5.97 2.59 -19.55
C ILE A 181 -5.04 3.14 -18.47
N ILE A 182 -5.40 2.94 -17.22
CA ILE A 182 -4.58 3.22 -16.03
C ILE A 182 -4.27 1.89 -15.34
N SER A 183 -3.01 1.52 -15.28
CA SER A 183 -2.59 0.26 -14.66
C SER A 183 -2.01 0.51 -13.28
N ASP A 184 -2.67 -0.02 -12.25
CA ASP A 184 -2.23 -0.04 -10.84
C ASP A 184 -1.54 -1.38 -10.47
N ILE A 185 -1.27 -2.22 -11.47
CA ILE A 185 -0.50 -3.45 -11.28
C ILE A 185 0.98 -3.20 -11.61
N HIS A 186 1.82 -4.16 -11.23
CA HIS A 186 3.27 -4.03 -11.43
C HIS A 186 3.62 -3.76 -12.90
N PRO A 187 4.53 -2.78 -13.21
CA PRO A 187 4.84 -2.38 -14.60
C PRO A 187 5.29 -3.55 -15.48
N ARG A 188 6.12 -4.47 -14.97
CA ARG A 188 6.51 -5.66 -15.73
C ARG A 188 5.34 -6.57 -16.05
N VAL A 189 4.36 -6.70 -15.14
CA VAL A 189 3.14 -7.48 -15.38
C VAL A 189 2.27 -6.76 -16.42
N THR A 190 2.11 -5.45 -16.32
CA THR A 190 1.39 -4.64 -17.32
C THR A 190 1.94 -4.87 -18.71
N PHE A 191 3.26 -4.77 -18.89
CA PHE A 191 3.87 -4.93 -20.21
C PHE A 191 4.02 -6.39 -20.66
N ALA A 192 3.96 -7.36 -19.76
CA ALA A 192 3.82 -8.78 -20.12
C ALA A 192 2.43 -9.10 -20.69
N LEU A 193 1.40 -8.36 -20.25
CA LEU A 193 0.03 -8.49 -20.79
C LEU A 193 -0.22 -7.61 -22.02
N PHE A 194 0.70 -6.70 -22.35
CA PHE A 194 0.52 -5.75 -23.44
C PHE A 194 0.85 -6.34 -24.80
N HIS A 195 -0.13 -6.32 -25.69
CA HIS A 195 0.00 -6.75 -27.09
C HIS A 195 0.04 -5.52 -28.01
N GLY A 196 1.23 -5.07 -28.33
CA GLY A 196 1.47 -3.92 -29.20
C GLY A 196 2.96 -3.59 -29.29
N HIS A 197 3.26 -2.56 -30.07
CA HIS A 197 4.65 -2.14 -30.24
C HIS A 197 5.11 -1.30 -29.05
N VAL A 198 6.19 -1.74 -28.40
CA VAL A 198 6.91 -0.98 -27.38
C VAL A 198 8.40 -0.98 -27.71
N ARG A 199 9.07 0.15 -27.53
CA ARG A 199 10.51 0.24 -27.77
C ARG A 199 11.25 -0.78 -26.89
N PRO A 200 12.14 -1.61 -27.47
CA PRO A 200 12.87 -2.61 -26.71
C PRO A 200 13.67 -2.04 -25.53
N SER A 201 14.22 -0.82 -25.68
CA SER A 201 14.95 -0.14 -24.61
C SER A 201 14.07 0.17 -23.37
N TYR A 202 12.79 0.48 -23.57
CA TYR A 202 11.87 0.70 -22.48
C TYR A 202 11.56 -0.61 -21.73
N LEU A 203 11.30 -1.68 -22.46
CA LEU A 203 11.08 -3.02 -21.87
C LEU A 203 12.31 -3.51 -21.12
N HIS A 204 13.49 -3.34 -21.72
CA HIS A 204 14.75 -3.69 -21.07
C HIS A 204 14.95 -2.92 -19.75
N ARG A 205 14.67 -1.60 -19.75
CA ARG A 205 14.73 -0.79 -18.52
C ARG A 205 13.83 -1.34 -17.43
N LEU A 206 12.60 -1.75 -17.74
CA LEU A 206 11.71 -2.36 -16.73
C LEU A 206 12.21 -3.72 -16.24
N GLN A 207 12.87 -4.50 -17.09
CA GLN A 207 13.39 -5.83 -16.75
C GLN A 207 14.57 -5.79 -15.79
N VAL A 208 15.41 -4.77 -15.90
CA VAL A 208 16.60 -4.62 -15.04
C VAL A 208 16.31 -3.99 -13.68
N LEU A 209 15.11 -3.44 -13.48
CA LEU A 209 14.69 -2.93 -12.17
C LEU A 209 14.55 -4.09 -11.18
N GLU A 210 15.07 -3.89 -9.99
CA GLU A 210 14.98 -4.85 -8.91
C GLU A 210 13.73 -4.60 -8.06
N ASP A 211 13.08 -5.66 -7.61
CA ASP A 211 12.01 -5.57 -6.61
C ASP A 211 12.61 -5.63 -5.20
N GLY A 212 11.95 -4.98 -4.26
CA GLY A 212 12.25 -5.08 -2.85
C GLY A 212 12.02 -6.48 -2.27
N PRO A 213 12.30 -6.68 -0.97
CA PRO A 213 12.10 -7.96 -0.31
C PRO A 213 10.61 -8.31 -0.21
N GLY A 214 10.33 -9.59 -0.14
CA GLY A 214 8.99 -10.10 0.14
C GLY A 214 8.57 -9.85 1.60
N ILE A 215 7.29 -10.04 1.88
CA ILE A 215 6.74 -9.91 3.24
C ILE A 215 6.34 -11.27 3.79
N PHE A 216 6.70 -11.50 5.04
CA PHE A 216 6.15 -12.55 5.87
C PHE A 216 5.39 -11.94 7.04
N THR A 217 4.15 -12.37 7.25
CA THR A 217 3.31 -11.84 8.33
C THR A 217 2.77 -12.97 9.19
N VAL A 218 2.78 -12.77 10.51
CA VAL A 218 2.13 -13.64 11.50
C VAL A 218 0.96 -12.87 12.10
N TYR A 219 -0.23 -13.38 11.95
CA TYR A 219 -1.46 -12.84 12.51
C TYR A 219 -1.81 -13.65 13.76
N CYS A 220 -1.71 -13.03 14.93
CA CYS A 220 -1.91 -13.68 16.22
C CYS A 220 -3.28 -13.33 16.81
N LYS A 221 -4.03 -14.33 17.22
CA LYS A 221 -5.14 -14.20 18.17
C LYS A 221 -4.58 -14.30 19.58
N LEU A 222 -4.96 -13.37 20.45
CA LEU A 222 -4.49 -13.30 21.83
C LEU A 222 -5.53 -13.86 22.81
N ARG A 223 -5.03 -14.44 23.89
CA ARG A 223 -5.85 -14.75 25.07
C ARG A 223 -6.40 -13.45 25.67
N PRO A 224 -7.60 -13.44 26.21
CA PRO A 224 -8.20 -12.26 26.83
C PRO A 224 -7.31 -11.65 27.91
N GLU A 225 -7.26 -10.32 27.95
CA GLU A 225 -6.64 -9.54 29.04
C GLU A 225 -5.15 -9.86 29.31
N THR A 226 -4.41 -10.29 28.26
CA THR A 226 -2.98 -10.64 28.38
C THR A 226 -2.04 -9.51 28.01
N LEU A 227 -2.32 -8.78 26.91
CA LEU A 227 -1.47 -7.69 26.44
C LEU A 227 -2.25 -6.38 26.34
N PRO A 228 -1.75 -5.27 26.91
CA PRO A 228 -2.36 -3.96 26.75
C PRO A 228 -2.42 -3.57 25.26
N TYR A 229 -3.54 -2.97 24.85
CA TYR A 229 -3.68 -2.42 23.52
C TYR A 229 -2.82 -1.15 23.36
N ARG A 230 -2.09 -1.11 22.26
CA ARG A 230 -1.28 0.05 21.87
C ARG A 230 -1.72 0.50 20.48
N PRO A 231 -2.13 1.77 20.31
CA PRO A 231 -2.58 2.26 19.01
C PRO A 231 -1.44 2.56 18.03
N TRP A 232 -0.19 2.53 18.47
CA TRP A 232 1.02 2.76 17.66
C TRP A 232 1.66 1.44 17.23
N SER A 233 2.52 1.51 16.22
CA SER A 233 3.36 0.39 15.79
C SER A 233 4.65 0.35 16.59
N THR A 234 5.19 -0.85 16.81
CA THR A 234 6.52 -1.04 17.40
C THR A 234 7.42 -1.72 16.37
N ASN A 235 8.59 -1.16 16.12
CA ASN A 235 9.59 -1.72 15.24
C ASN A 235 10.78 -2.23 16.06
N TYR A 236 11.11 -3.51 15.92
CA TYR A 236 12.25 -4.14 16.57
C TYR A 236 13.41 -4.26 15.58
N ASP A 237 14.51 -3.54 15.84
CA ASP A 237 15.78 -3.57 15.08
C ASP A 237 15.59 -3.43 13.56
N GLY A 238 14.57 -2.70 13.11
CA GLY A 238 14.24 -2.49 11.70
C GLY A 238 13.72 -3.70 10.93
N HIS A 239 13.63 -4.85 11.58
CA HIS A 239 13.32 -6.11 10.91
C HIS A 239 11.98 -6.73 11.31
N LEU A 240 11.38 -6.28 12.39
CA LEU A 240 10.12 -6.81 12.88
C LEU A 240 9.18 -5.67 13.29
N MET A 241 8.11 -5.50 12.55
CA MET A 241 7.03 -4.56 12.87
C MET A 241 5.90 -5.28 13.60
N LEU A 242 5.43 -4.67 14.68
CA LEU A 242 4.36 -5.16 15.53
C LEU A 242 3.20 -4.17 15.51
N HIS A 243 1.98 -4.66 15.27
CA HIS A 243 0.76 -3.85 15.32
C HIS A 243 -0.28 -4.55 16.19
N PHE A 244 -0.89 -3.78 17.10
CA PHE A 244 -2.00 -4.27 17.92
C PHE A 244 -3.33 -4.00 17.24
N GLY A 245 -4.22 -5.00 17.25
CA GLY A 245 -5.55 -4.91 16.66
C GLY A 245 -6.66 -5.35 17.60
N ASN A 246 -7.90 -5.10 17.16
CA ASN A 246 -9.12 -5.57 17.81
C ASN A 246 -9.15 -5.25 19.32
N PRO A 247 -9.12 -3.97 19.76
CA PRO A 247 -9.21 -3.62 21.18
C PRO A 247 -10.50 -4.16 21.79
N ASP A 248 -10.44 -4.64 23.02
CA ASP A 248 -11.57 -5.27 23.72
C ASP A 248 -12.50 -4.26 24.44
N GLY A 249 -12.17 -2.96 24.40
CA GLY A 249 -12.87 -1.90 25.12
C GLY A 249 -12.50 -1.77 26.59
N LYS A 250 -11.67 -2.71 27.14
CA LYS A 250 -11.15 -2.67 28.51
C LYS A 250 -9.67 -2.26 28.56
N GLY A 251 -9.05 -1.98 27.41
CA GLY A 251 -7.66 -1.58 27.30
C GLY A 251 -6.72 -2.71 26.87
N PHE A 252 -7.22 -3.86 26.47
CA PHE A 252 -6.40 -4.98 25.99
C PHE A 252 -6.58 -5.22 24.49
N ALA A 253 -5.53 -5.71 23.84
CA ALA A 253 -5.58 -6.18 22.46
C ALA A 253 -6.12 -7.61 22.39
N ARG A 254 -6.87 -7.90 21.33
CA ARG A 254 -7.31 -9.27 21.02
C ARG A 254 -6.52 -9.88 19.87
N SER A 255 -5.75 -9.06 19.16
CA SER A 255 -4.87 -9.53 18.09
C SER A 255 -3.59 -8.71 18.01
N VAL A 256 -2.58 -9.33 17.41
CA VAL A 256 -1.30 -8.72 17.07
C VAL A 256 -0.88 -9.24 15.70
N ASP A 257 -0.37 -8.33 14.87
CA ASP A 257 0.25 -8.66 13.60
C ASP A 257 1.77 -8.43 13.73
N LEU A 258 2.54 -9.45 13.35
CA LEU A 258 4.00 -9.39 13.23
C LEU A 258 4.36 -9.42 11.76
N LEU A 259 5.06 -8.40 11.28
CA LEU A 259 5.47 -8.29 9.89
C LEU A 259 6.99 -8.19 9.81
N THR A 260 7.59 -9.01 8.95
CA THR A 260 9.03 -8.97 8.67
C THR A 260 9.29 -9.11 7.17
N PHE A 261 10.45 -8.63 6.74
CA PHE A 261 10.94 -8.90 5.40
C PHE A 261 11.48 -10.32 5.30
N SER A 262 11.29 -10.92 4.15
CA SER A 262 11.70 -12.29 3.90
C SER A 262 12.08 -12.50 2.45
N ASP A 263 12.94 -13.48 2.21
CA ASP A 263 13.18 -13.97 0.87
C ASP A 263 11.90 -14.55 0.25
N LYS A 264 11.87 -14.64 -1.07
CA LYS A 264 10.71 -15.15 -1.84
C LYS A 264 10.24 -16.53 -1.39
N GLN A 265 11.14 -17.34 -0.83
CA GLN A 265 10.83 -18.64 -0.30
C GLN A 265 11.04 -18.68 1.21
N VAL A 266 10.04 -19.18 1.92
CA VAL A 266 10.07 -19.43 3.35
C VAL A 266 9.99 -20.94 3.55
N PRO A 267 11.14 -21.65 3.69
CA PRO A 267 11.16 -23.12 3.77
C PRO A 267 10.39 -23.67 4.97
N ASP A 268 10.55 -23.06 6.13
CA ASP A 268 9.82 -23.40 7.35
C ASP A 268 9.10 -22.18 7.91
N ARG A 269 7.85 -22.01 7.49
CA ARG A 269 6.99 -20.91 7.95
C ARG A 269 6.60 -21.01 9.42
N THR A 270 6.57 -22.23 9.98
CA THR A 270 6.21 -22.44 11.39
C THR A 270 7.37 -22.03 12.29
N ALA A 271 8.56 -22.51 12.01
CA ALA A 271 9.75 -22.12 12.77
C ALA A 271 10.01 -20.60 12.70
N LEU A 272 9.81 -19.99 11.52
CA LEU A 272 9.94 -18.53 11.39
C LEU A 272 8.88 -17.81 12.23
N ALA A 273 7.61 -18.20 12.15
CA ALA A 273 6.55 -17.57 12.93
C ALA A 273 6.81 -17.67 14.44
N GLU A 274 7.19 -18.84 14.92
CA GLU A 274 7.51 -19.08 16.34
C GLU A 274 8.73 -18.23 16.76
N SER A 275 9.76 -18.14 15.94
CA SER A 275 10.92 -17.30 16.23
C SER A 275 10.56 -15.82 16.36
N LEU A 276 9.65 -15.30 15.51
CA LEU A 276 9.19 -13.92 15.58
C LEU A 276 8.34 -13.67 16.82
N ILE A 277 7.45 -14.61 17.19
CA ILE A 277 6.65 -14.54 18.40
C ILE A 277 7.56 -14.48 19.65
N GLN A 278 8.60 -15.30 19.70
CA GLN A 278 9.56 -15.34 20.82
C GLN A 278 10.35 -14.04 21.00
N ARG A 279 10.51 -13.23 19.97
CA ARG A 279 11.23 -11.94 20.04
C ARG A 279 10.45 -10.84 20.76
N VAL A 280 9.13 -10.99 20.91
CA VAL A 280 8.27 -9.95 21.49
C VAL A 280 7.95 -10.31 22.95
N PRO A 281 8.38 -9.49 23.93
CA PRO A 281 8.16 -9.77 25.34
C PRO A 281 6.66 -9.96 25.69
N GLY A 282 6.33 -11.05 26.36
CA GLY A 282 4.98 -11.40 26.79
C GLY A 282 4.06 -11.95 25.67
N LEU A 283 4.50 -11.94 24.42
CA LEU A 283 3.68 -12.43 23.31
C LEU A 283 3.59 -13.97 23.30
N PRO A 284 4.64 -14.74 23.58
CA PRO A 284 4.54 -16.20 23.59
C PRO A 284 3.46 -16.72 24.52
N GLU A 285 3.32 -16.14 25.72
CA GLU A 285 2.32 -16.51 26.71
C GLU A 285 0.92 -16.01 26.34
N ALA A 286 0.85 -14.91 25.58
CA ALA A 286 -0.41 -14.29 25.20
C ALA A 286 -1.05 -14.94 23.96
N VAL A 287 -0.26 -15.54 23.07
CA VAL A 287 -0.79 -16.12 21.82
C VAL A 287 -1.64 -17.34 22.10
N GLU A 288 -2.89 -17.31 21.64
CA GLU A 288 -3.80 -18.45 21.65
C GLU A 288 -3.66 -19.27 20.36
N LYS A 289 -3.58 -18.55 19.23
CA LYS A 289 -3.49 -19.12 17.87
C LYS A 289 -2.87 -18.13 16.91
N TYR A 290 -2.24 -18.61 15.86
CA TYR A 290 -1.72 -17.76 14.81
C TYR A 290 -1.94 -18.33 13.41
N TRP A 291 -1.88 -17.45 12.41
CA TRP A 291 -1.89 -17.72 10.97
C TRP A 291 -0.73 -16.99 10.32
N THR A 292 -0.27 -17.49 9.19
CA THR A 292 0.84 -16.84 8.47
C THR A 292 0.46 -16.49 7.03
N SER A 293 1.02 -15.41 6.53
CA SER A 293 1.13 -15.15 5.10
C SER A 293 2.60 -15.05 4.69
N THR A 294 2.91 -15.65 3.54
CA THR A 294 4.26 -15.71 2.98
C THR A 294 4.36 -14.76 1.78
N PRO A 295 5.57 -14.47 1.26
CA PRO A 295 5.70 -13.73 0.00
C PRO A 295 4.85 -14.31 -1.14
N ALA A 296 4.76 -15.64 -1.24
CA ALA A 296 3.87 -16.29 -2.23
C ALA A 296 2.38 -16.00 -1.99
N THR A 297 1.95 -15.84 -0.73
CA THR A 297 0.59 -15.41 -0.39
C THR A 297 0.36 -13.98 -0.87
N TRP A 298 1.29 -13.08 -0.58
CA TRP A 298 1.23 -11.69 -1.02
C TRP A 298 1.20 -11.57 -2.55
N GLU A 299 2.10 -12.27 -3.25
CA GLU A 299 2.13 -12.31 -4.73
C GLU A 299 0.79 -12.77 -5.32
N ARG A 300 0.21 -13.83 -4.75
CA ARG A 300 -1.10 -14.33 -5.20
C ARG A 300 -2.20 -13.27 -5.10
N TYR A 301 -2.27 -12.54 -3.99
CA TYR A 301 -3.36 -11.58 -3.75
C TYR A 301 -3.10 -10.22 -4.39
N THR A 302 -1.89 -9.70 -4.34
CA THR A 302 -1.56 -8.37 -4.88
C THR A 302 -1.12 -8.41 -6.34
N GLY A 303 -0.64 -9.56 -6.84
CA GLY A 303 -0.03 -9.68 -8.16
C GLY A 303 1.36 -9.05 -8.27
N THR A 304 1.94 -8.65 -7.13
CA THR A 304 3.28 -8.07 -7.10
C THR A 304 4.33 -9.17 -7.11
N PRO A 305 5.25 -9.22 -8.08
CA PRO A 305 6.26 -10.27 -8.17
C PRO A 305 7.08 -10.41 -6.89
N GLY A 306 7.21 -11.65 -6.41
CA GLY A 306 7.93 -11.97 -5.19
C GLY A 306 7.25 -11.51 -3.90
N GLY A 307 5.99 -11.07 -3.96
CA GLY A 307 5.22 -10.63 -2.80
C GLY A 307 5.87 -9.46 -2.05
N THR A 308 6.54 -8.56 -2.78
CA THR A 308 7.26 -7.43 -2.19
C THR A 308 6.32 -6.43 -1.52
N ALA A 309 6.77 -5.88 -0.38
CA ALA A 309 6.06 -4.85 0.37
C ALA A 309 5.97 -3.54 -0.41
N PHE A 310 7.10 -3.12 -0.98
CA PHE A 310 7.30 -1.75 -1.46
C PHE A 310 7.46 -1.67 -2.98
N GLY A 311 7.28 -2.80 -3.69
CA GLY A 311 7.41 -2.85 -5.13
C GLY A 311 8.86 -2.74 -5.59
N ILE A 312 9.08 -1.98 -6.66
CA ILE A 312 10.41 -1.75 -7.25
C ILE A 312 11.28 -0.93 -6.29
N ARG A 313 12.53 -1.35 -6.11
CA ARG A 313 13.55 -0.59 -5.36
C ARG A 313 13.89 0.73 -6.05
N LYS A 314 13.96 1.80 -5.27
CA LYS A 314 14.23 3.17 -5.76
C LYS A 314 15.58 3.67 -5.26
N LYS A 315 16.64 2.95 -5.61
CA LYS A 315 18.03 3.26 -5.18
C LYS A 315 18.52 4.62 -5.68
N ASP A 316 18.01 5.04 -6.83
CA ASP A 316 18.35 6.32 -7.47
C ASP A 316 17.28 6.70 -8.51
N ALA A 317 17.42 7.89 -9.10
CA ALA A 317 16.49 8.43 -10.07
C ALA A 317 16.28 7.53 -11.31
N SER A 318 17.24 6.66 -11.67
CA SER A 318 17.11 5.74 -12.82
C SER A 318 16.11 4.63 -12.58
N CYS A 319 15.82 4.33 -11.30
CA CYS A 319 14.88 3.31 -10.88
C CYS A 319 13.42 3.78 -10.91
N HIS A 320 13.17 5.07 -11.12
CA HIS A 320 11.81 5.61 -11.16
C HIS A 320 11.09 5.24 -12.46
N VAL A 321 9.87 4.72 -12.32
CA VAL A 321 8.97 4.45 -13.44
C VAL A 321 7.98 5.60 -13.54
N HIS A 322 7.99 6.29 -14.67
CA HIS A 322 7.08 7.42 -14.87
C HIS A 322 5.66 6.94 -15.15
N PRO A 323 4.61 7.64 -14.64
CA PRO A 323 3.21 7.31 -14.94
C PRO A 323 2.88 7.28 -16.43
N ARG A 324 3.43 8.22 -17.22
CA ARG A 324 3.27 8.22 -18.67
C ARG A 324 4.14 7.14 -19.31
N THR A 325 3.52 6.24 -20.07
CA THR A 325 4.22 5.21 -20.84
C THR A 325 4.52 5.65 -22.26
N PRO A 326 5.38 4.94 -23.01
CA PRO A 326 5.56 5.19 -24.46
C PRO A 326 4.34 4.77 -25.30
N VAL A 327 3.33 4.14 -24.72
CA VAL A 327 2.10 3.72 -25.40
C VAL A 327 1.04 4.81 -25.17
N PRO A 328 0.55 5.47 -26.24
CA PRO A 328 -0.51 6.46 -26.11
C PRO A 328 -1.76 5.84 -25.45
N GLY A 329 -2.33 6.54 -24.47
CA GLY A 329 -3.52 6.11 -23.74
C GLY A 329 -3.30 5.00 -22.70
N LEU A 330 -2.06 4.55 -22.46
CA LEU A 330 -1.70 3.64 -21.37
C LEU A 330 -0.85 4.39 -20.34
N TYR A 331 -1.33 4.43 -19.11
CA TYR A 331 -0.68 5.06 -17.97
C TYR A 331 -0.46 4.05 -16.85
N LEU A 332 0.52 4.32 -16.00
CA LEU A 332 0.81 3.54 -14.80
C LEU A 332 0.50 4.37 -13.56
N THR A 333 0.17 3.71 -12.46
CA THR A 333 -0.04 4.35 -11.15
C THR A 333 0.42 3.42 -10.02
N GLY A 334 0.28 3.86 -8.76
CA GLY A 334 0.59 3.04 -7.59
C GLY A 334 2.06 3.06 -7.18
N GLN A 335 2.40 2.22 -6.22
CA GLN A 335 3.69 2.23 -5.52
C GLN A 335 4.93 2.01 -6.41
N ASN A 336 4.75 1.44 -7.60
CA ASN A 336 5.86 1.15 -8.51
C ASN A 336 6.28 2.36 -9.36
N CYS A 337 5.44 3.40 -9.46
CA CYS A 337 5.69 4.61 -10.26
C CYS A 337 6.20 5.78 -9.41
N GLY A 338 6.07 5.71 -8.11
CA GLY A 338 6.50 6.72 -7.15
C GLY A 338 6.91 6.07 -5.85
N LEU A 339 6.71 6.76 -4.75
CA LEU A 339 6.97 6.22 -3.43
C LEU A 339 5.86 5.25 -3.00
N HIS A 340 6.21 4.34 -2.10
CA HIS A 340 5.28 3.44 -1.45
C HIS A 340 4.55 4.13 -0.28
N GLY A 341 3.67 3.38 0.39
CA GLY A 341 2.84 3.89 1.48
C GLY A 341 1.68 4.75 0.97
N VAL A 342 0.81 5.13 1.90
CA VAL A 342 -0.43 5.85 1.52
C VAL A 342 -0.13 7.20 0.89
N LEU A 343 0.84 7.96 1.45
CA LEU A 343 1.23 9.26 0.90
C LEU A 343 1.82 9.12 -0.51
N GLY A 344 2.87 8.31 -0.68
CA GLY A 344 3.56 8.19 -1.96
C GLY A 344 2.67 7.64 -3.08
N VAL A 345 1.80 6.67 -2.78
CA VAL A 345 0.82 6.14 -3.74
C VAL A 345 -0.23 7.21 -4.10
N SER A 346 -0.64 8.03 -3.13
CA SER A 346 -1.59 9.12 -3.40
C SER A 346 -0.99 10.21 -4.29
N GLU A 347 0.26 10.58 -4.06
CA GLU A 347 1.01 11.51 -4.92
C GLU A 347 1.17 10.95 -6.33
N THR A 348 1.48 9.66 -6.46
CA THR A 348 1.58 8.99 -7.76
C THR A 348 0.24 9.02 -8.51
N ALA A 349 -0.88 8.80 -7.83
CA ALA A 349 -2.20 8.88 -8.44
C ALA A 349 -2.50 10.30 -8.96
N LEU A 350 -2.12 11.35 -8.22
CA LEU A 350 -2.20 12.74 -8.71
C LEU A 350 -1.33 12.95 -9.95
N LEU A 351 -0.09 12.48 -9.94
CA LEU A 351 0.81 12.57 -11.10
C LEU A 351 0.21 11.87 -12.33
N THR A 352 -0.37 10.70 -12.15
CA THR A 352 -1.05 9.94 -13.21
C THR A 352 -2.22 10.74 -13.78
N CYS A 353 -3.06 11.29 -12.91
CA CYS A 353 -4.20 12.11 -13.33
C CYS A 353 -3.76 13.41 -14.00
N ARG A 354 -2.65 14.02 -13.56
CA ARG A 354 -2.06 15.20 -14.23
C ARG A 354 -1.63 14.89 -15.66
N GLU A 355 -1.02 13.72 -15.90
CA GLU A 355 -0.63 13.30 -17.26
C GLU A 355 -1.84 13.10 -18.18
N ILE A 356 -3.00 12.76 -17.64
CA ILE A 356 -4.23 12.51 -18.40
C ILE A 356 -5.01 13.82 -18.63
N LEU A 357 -5.18 14.61 -17.58
CA LEU A 357 -6.08 15.76 -17.54
C LEU A 357 -5.40 17.10 -17.87
N GLY A 358 -4.08 17.16 -17.70
CA GLY A 358 -3.34 18.41 -17.61
C GLY A 358 -3.44 19.06 -16.24
N GLU A 359 -2.50 19.95 -15.94
CA GLU A 359 -2.35 20.56 -14.60
C GLU A 359 -3.53 21.45 -14.21
N ASP A 360 -4.00 22.31 -15.12
CA ASP A 360 -5.09 23.25 -14.85
C ASP A 360 -6.39 22.53 -14.50
N THR A 361 -6.74 21.47 -15.23
CA THR A 361 -7.94 20.68 -14.97
C THR A 361 -7.84 19.94 -13.64
N LEU A 362 -6.68 19.33 -13.36
CA LEU A 362 -6.47 18.64 -12.08
C LEU A 362 -6.60 19.63 -10.92
N ASN A 363 -5.95 20.81 -11.00
CA ASN A 363 -6.03 21.81 -9.95
C ASN A 363 -7.47 22.29 -9.70
N GLN A 364 -8.28 22.47 -10.75
CA GLN A 364 -9.70 22.82 -10.61
C GLN A 364 -10.51 21.73 -9.89
N ILE A 365 -10.20 20.46 -10.13
CA ILE A 365 -10.87 19.32 -9.46
C ILE A 365 -10.46 19.25 -7.98
N MET A 366 -9.20 19.51 -7.70
CA MET A 366 -8.63 19.42 -6.36
C MET A 366 -8.88 20.69 -5.51
N GLN A 367 -9.51 21.73 -6.06
CA GLN A 367 -9.93 22.93 -5.34
C GLN A 367 -11.44 22.92 -4.99
N ARG A 368 -12.22 21.99 -5.56
CA ARG A 368 -13.66 21.82 -5.30
C ARG A 368 -13.92 20.97 -4.07
#